data_f01e92db6a34f645638d2e9a35650cf8
#
_entry.id   f01e92db6a34f645638d2e9a35650cf8
#
_cell.length_a   1.000
_cell.length_b   1.000
_cell.length_c   1.000
_cell.angle_alpha   90.00
_cell.angle_beta   90.00
_cell.angle_gamma   90.00
#
_symmetry.space_group_name_H-M   'P 1'
#
loop_
_entity.id
_entity.type
_entity.pdbx_description
1 polymer ?
#
loop_
_entity_poly.entity_id
_entity_poly.type
_entity_poly.pdbx_seq_one_letter_code
_entity_poly.pdbx_strand_id
1 'polypeptide(L)'
;MVIADRKKDVIITGGENVSSIEVEDCLYQHEAVAEVAVIGVPDERWGETIKALIVVRDGHEVTEIELIGHCRERMAHFKAPTSVEFREELVRTATGKLQKYKLRQTYWEGIERGVN
;
A
#
# COMPACT_ATOMS: atom_id res chain seq x y z
N MET A 1 10.61 -1.27 21.23
CA MET A 1 9.75 -2.08 20.84
C MET A 1 9.01 -1.72 19.61
N VAL A 2 8.41 -0.66 19.57
CA VAL A 2 7.60 -0.23 18.44
C VAL A 2 8.41 0.09 17.21
N ILE A 3 9.67 0.36 17.38
CA ILE A 3 10.58 0.73 16.30
C ILE A 3 10.66 -0.32 15.20
N ALA A 4 10.62 -1.60 15.57
CA ALA A 4 10.70 -2.67 14.59
C ALA A 4 9.51 -2.65 13.63
N ASP A 5 8.33 -2.31 14.13
CA ASP A 5 7.13 -2.25 13.30
C ASP A 5 7.20 -1.11 12.31
N ARG A 6 7.80 0.00 12.70
CA ARG A 6 7.93 1.14 11.81
C ARG A 6 8.82 0.86 10.62
N LYS A 7 9.85 0.04 10.83
CA LYS A 7 10.75 -0.32 9.74
C LYS A 7 10.03 -1.12 8.67
N LYS A 8 9.02 -1.90 9.07
CA LYS A 8 8.25 -2.71 8.15
C LYS A 8 7.31 -1.87 7.30
N ASP A 9 7.08 -0.63 7.73
CA ASP A 9 6.16 0.27 7.03
C ASP A 9 6.88 1.21 6.06
N VAL A 10 8.18 0.99 5.85
CA VAL A 10 8.96 1.78 4.91
C VAL A 10 9.10 1.01 3.61
N ILE A 11 8.77 1.66 2.50
CA ILE A 11 8.90 1.09 1.16
C ILE A 11 10.07 1.79 0.49
N ILE A 12 11.01 1.00 -0.04
CA ILE A 12 12.18 1.57 -0.71
C ILE A 12 11.98 1.42 -2.21
N THR A 13 11.68 2.52 -2.88
CA THR A 13 11.43 2.51 -4.30
C THR A 13 12.39 3.47 -4.99
N GLY A 14 13.19 2.92 -5.93
CA GLY A 14 14.17 3.71 -6.65
C GLY A 14 15.20 4.39 -5.74
N GLY A 15 15.49 3.78 -4.60
CA GLY A 15 16.43 4.34 -3.65
C GLY A 15 15.82 5.33 -2.67
N GLU A 16 14.53 5.62 -2.81
CA GLU A 16 13.85 6.58 -1.91
C GLU A 16 13.03 5.83 -0.87
N ASN A 17 13.10 6.31 0.37
CA ASN A 17 12.32 5.74 1.47
C ASN A 17 10.95 6.40 1.53
N VAL A 18 9.90 5.59 1.49
CA VAL A 18 8.53 6.09 1.52
C VAL A 18 7.80 5.43 2.69
N SER A 19 7.19 6.24 3.54
CA SER A 19 6.40 5.71 4.65
C SER A 19 5.05 5.25 4.13
N SER A 20 4.73 3.97 4.31
CA SER A 20 3.43 3.46 3.88
C SER A 20 2.31 4.11 4.67
N ILE A 21 2.57 4.49 5.93
CA ILE A 21 1.58 5.14 6.76
C ILE A 21 1.22 6.51 6.21
N GLU A 22 2.21 7.24 5.72
CA GLU A 22 1.97 8.55 5.12
C GLU A 22 1.05 8.43 3.90
N VAL A 23 1.28 7.42 3.08
CA VAL A 23 0.46 7.19 1.90
C VAL A 23 -0.95 6.76 2.30
N GLU A 24 -1.05 5.91 3.31
CA GLU A 24 -2.36 5.48 3.82
C GLU A 24 -3.17 6.65 4.34
N ASP A 25 -2.52 7.54 5.09
CA ASP A 25 -3.21 8.72 5.63
C ASP A 25 -3.75 9.60 4.50
N CYS A 26 -2.96 9.76 3.46
CA CYS A 26 -3.38 10.54 2.30
C CYS A 26 -4.61 9.92 1.63
N LEU A 27 -4.58 8.60 1.44
CA LEU A 27 -5.69 7.89 0.80
C LEU A 27 -6.96 7.91 1.65
N TYR A 28 -6.82 7.86 2.97
CA TYR A 28 -7.98 7.93 3.87
C TYR A 28 -8.71 9.25 3.78
N GLN A 29 -8.08 10.29 3.27
CA GLN A 29 -8.73 11.58 3.10
C GLN A 29 -9.76 11.55 1.98
N HIS A 30 -9.68 10.56 1.11
CA HIS A 30 -10.67 10.42 0.02
C HIS A 30 -11.95 9.80 0.57
N GLU A 31 -13.08 10.40 0.24
CA GLU A 31 -14.37 9.97 0.80
C GLU A 31 -14.78 8.56 0.42
N ALA A 32 -14.29 8.05 -0.70
CA ALA A 32 -14.66 6.71 -1.17
C ALA A 32 -13.86 5.60 -0.51
N VAL A 33 -12.83 5.93 0.27
CA VAL A 33 -11.95 4.93 0.89
C VAL A 33 -12.46 4.55 2.26
N ALA A 34 -12.85 3.26 2.42
CA ALA A 34 -13.27 2.75 3.72
C ALA A 34 -12.07 2.19 4.48
N GLU A 35 -11.19 1.46 3.77
CA GLU A 35 -9.98 0.90 4.37
C GLU A 35 -8.88 0.94 3.34
N VAL A 36 -7.65 1.05 3.81
CA VAL A 36 -6.49 1.04 2.93
C VAL A 36 -5.32 0.36 3.63
N ALA A 37 -4.54 -0.38 2.84
CA ALA A 37 -3.26 -0.91 3.28
C ALA A 37 -2.28 -0.64 2.14
N VAL A 38 -1.18 0.04 2.46
CA VAL A 38 -0.17 0.35 1.46
C VAL A 38 1.03 -0.55 1.73
N ILE A 39 1.46 -1.25 0.69
CA ILE A 39 2.57 -2.20 0.79
C ILE A 39 3.55 -1.97 -0.34
N GLY A 40 4.78 -2.46 -0.14
CA GLY A 40 5.76 -2.49 -1.21
C GLY A 40 5.70 -3.84 -1.90
N VAL A 41 5.63 -3.84 -3.21
CA VAL A 41 5.63 -5.07 -4.00
C VAL A 41 6.88 -5.10 -4.87
N PRO A 42 7.37 -6.31 -5.23
CA PRO A 42 8.62 -6.40 -5.98
C PRO A 42 8.49 -5.82 -7.38
N ASP A 43 9.57 -5.18 -7.81
CA ASP A 43 9.64 -4.57 -9.13
C ASP A 43 11.07 -4.67 -9.63
N GLU A 44 11.25 -5.16 -10.85
CA GLU A 44 12.57 -5.38 -11.42
C GLU A 44 13.37 -4.09 -11.57
N ARG A 45 12.69 -3.00 -11.87
CA ARG A 45 13.35 -1.73 -12.16
C ARG A 45 13.63 -0.91 -10.91
N TRP A 46 12.69 -0.89 -9.97
CA TRP A 46 12.75 0.01 -8.83
C TRP A 46 13.06 -0.68 -7.51
N GLY A 47 13.15 -2.01 -7.52
CA GLY A 47 13.30 -2.79 -6.30
C GLY A 47 11.93 -3.05 -5.68
N GLU A 48 11.25 -2.00 -5.29
CA GLU A 48 9.87 -2.07 -4.81
C GLU A 48 9.08 -0.95 -5.47
N THR A 49 7.78 -1.17 -5.63
CA THR A 49 6.87 -0.10 -5.99
C THR A 49 5.75 -0.08 -4.97
N ILE A 50 5.05 1.04 -4.92
CA ILE A 50 4.01 1.26 -3.91
C ILE A 50 2.67 0.78 -4.44
N LYS A 51 2.06 -0.16 -3.73
CA LYS A 51 0.75 -0.67 -4.10
C LYS A 51 -0.23 -0.37 -2.97
N ALA A 52 -1.39 0.18 -3.32
CA ALA A 52 -2.44 0.45 -2.34
C ALA A 52 -3.55 -0.58 -2.50
N LEU A 53 -3.89 -1.24 -1.39
CA LEU A 53 -5.02 -2.17 -1.35
C LEU A 53 -6.18 -1.42 -0.73
N ILE A 54 -7.25 -1.26 -1.47
CA ILE A 54 -8.34 -0.36 -1.10
C ILE A 54 -9.66 -1.11 -0.95
N VAL A 55 -10.36 -0.83 0.15
CA VAL A 55 -11.75 -1.25 0.31
C VAL A 55 -12.59 0.00 0.11
N VAL A 56 -13.47 -0.04 -0.88
CA VAL A 56 -14.31 1.11 -1.21
C VAL A 56 -15.52 1.16 -0.28
N ARG A 57 -15.85 2.36 0.16
CA ARG A 57 -17.01 2.59 1.03
C ARG A 57 -18.31 2.27 0.28
N ASP A 58 -19.25 1.65 0.97
CA ASP A 58 -20.54 1.31 0.36
C ASP A 58 -21.18 2.53 -0.28
N GLY A 59 -21.69 2.34 -1.49
CA GLY A 59 -22.36 3.41 -2.21
C GLY A 59 -21.44 4.36 -2.94
N HIS A 60 -20.14 4.12 -2.88
CA HIS A 60 -19.16 4.95 -3.58
C HIS A 60 -18.49 4.18 -4.70
N GLU A 61 -18.03 4.92 -5.70
CA GLU A 61 -17.25 4.36 -6.80
C GLU A 61 -16.02 5.22 -6.99
N VAL A 62 -14.89 4.57 -7.22
CA VAL A 62 -13.64 5.30 -7.45
C VAL A 62 -12.72 4.42 -8.30
N THR A 63 -11.89 5.04 -9.13
CA THR A 63 -10.97 4.31 -9.99
C THR A 63 -9.55 4.41 -9.44
N GLU A 64 -8.71 3.53 -9.94
CA GLU A 64 -7.29 3.54 -9.61
C GLU A 64 -6.67 4.90 -9.95
N ILE A 65 -6.98 5.41 -11.13
CA ILE A 65 -6.45 6.68 -11.59
C ILE A 65 -6.83 7.83 -10.66
N GLU A 66 -8.08 7.83 -10.19
CA GLU A 66 -8.55 8.86 -9.28
C GLU A 66 -7.76 8.85 -7.96
N LEU A 67 -7.52 7.67 -7.43
CA LEU A 67 -6.81 7.55 -6.15
C LEU A 67 -5.34 7.91 -6.30
N ILE A 68 -4.71 7.49 -7.38
CA ILE A 68 -3.33 7.86 -7.64
C ILE A 68 -3.20 9.37 -7.82
N GLY A 69 -4.12 9.96 -8.56
CA GLY A 69 -4.15 11.40 -8.77
C GLY A 69 -4.36 12.15 -7.46
N HIS A 70 -5.23 11.64 -6.60
CA HIS A 70 -5.47 12.23 -5.28
C HIS A 70 -4.16 12.34 -4.48
N CYS A 71 -3.34 11.29 -4.52
CA CYS A 71 -2.06 11.30 -3.83
C CYS A 71 -1.05 12.24 -4.50
N ARG A 72 -1.03 12.24 -5.83
CA ARG A 72 -0.08 13.08 -6.56
C ARG A 72 -0.29 14.56 -6.35
N GLU A 73 -1.53 14.95 -6.07
CA GLU A 73 -1.84 16.34 -5.80
C GLU A 73 -1.42 16.77 -4.40
N ARG A 74 -1.28 15.83 -3.49
CA ARG A 74 -1.07 16.11 -2.08
C ARG A 74 0.31 15.77 -1.55
N MET A 75 1.08 15.00 -2.30
CA MET A 75 2.40 14.58 -1.86
C MET A 75 3.34 14.45 -3.06
N ALA A 76 4.63 14.24 -2.78
CA ALA A 76 5.62 14.10 -3.85
C ALA A 76 5.25 12.91 -4.74
N HIS A 77 5.50 13.04 -6.04
CA HIS A 77 5.11 12.02 -7.00
C HIS A 77 5.68 10.65 -6.69
N PHE A 78 6.93 10.59 -6.22
CA PHE A 78 7.54 9.29 -5.92
C PHE A 78 6.90 8.59 -4.72
N LYS A 79 6.11 9.32 -3.92
CA LYS A 79 5.41 8.74 -2.77
C LYS A 79 4.03 8.21 -3.13
N ALA A 80 3.49 8.62 -4.27
CA ALA A 80 2.16 8.17 -4.68
C ALA A 80 2.20 6.71 -5.10
N PRO A 81 1.10 5.95 -4.88
CA PRO A 81 1.07 4.56 -5.30
C PRO A 81 1.21 4.46 -6.82
N THR A 82 1.87 3.40 -7.27
CA THR A 82 1.97 3.12 -8.70
C THR A 82 0.84 2.24 -9.17
N SER A 83 0.19 1.53 -8.24
CA SER A 83 -0.96 0.69 -8.58
C SER A 83 -1.91 0.63 -7.40
N VAL A 84 -3.16 0.34 -7.71
CA VAL A 84 -4.21 0.18 -6.70
C VAL A 84 -4.94 -1.12 -7.01
N GLU A 85 -5.21 -1.88 -5.96
CA GLU A 85 -5.99 -3.09 -6.09
C GLU A 85 -7.20 -2.95 -5.16
N PHE A 86 -8.39 -3.19 -5.69
CA PHE A 86 -9.61 -3.08 -4.89
C PHE A 86 -9.93 -4.43 -4.27
N ARG A 87 -10.31 -4.42 -3.00
CA ARG A 87 -10.64 -5.63 -2.26
C ARG A 87 -11.92 -5.43 -1.49
N GLU A 88 -12.59 -6.52 -1.17
CA GLU A 88 -13.81 -6.45 -0.37
C GLU A 88 -13.47 -6.29 1.11
N GLU A 89 -12.34 -6.84 1.53
CA GLU A 89 -11.87 -6.72 2.90
C GLU A 89 -10.38 -6.94 2.96
N LEU A 90 -9.77 -6.50 4.06
CA LEU A 90 -8.34 -6.67 4.29
C LEU A 90 -8.12 -7.63 5.45
N VAL A 91 -7.02 -8.38 5.40
CA VAL A 91 -6.69 -9.37 6.43
C VAL A 91 -6.41 -8.68 7.77
N ARG A 92 -7.12 -9.10 8.81
CA ARG A 92 -6.96 -8.53 10.13
C ARG A 92 -6.81 -9.63 11.17
N THR A 93 -6.22 -9.28 12.31
CA THR A 93 -6.15 -10.19 13.46
C THR A 93 -7.49 -10.24 14.16
N ALA A 94 -7.63 -11.16 15.12
CA ALA A 94 -8.84 -11.26 15.93
C ALA A 94 -9.14 -9.97 16.68
N THR A 95 -8.11 -9.17 16.95
CA THR A 95 -8.28 -7.88 17.63
C THR A 95 -8.55 -6.74 16.68
N GLY A 96 -8.63 -7.03 15.38
CA GLY A 96 -8.92 -6.02 14.38
C GLY A 96 -7.72 -5.33 13.80
N LYS A 97 -6.52 -5.72 14.19
CA LYS A 97 -5.30 -5.11 13.69
C LYS A 97 -4.97 -5.63 12.28
N LEU A 98 -4.63 -4.70 11.40
CA LEU A 98 -4.30 -5.02 10.02
C LEU A 98 -3.00 -5.82 9.93
N GLN A 99 -3.01 -6.89 9.13
CA GLN A 99 -1.83 -7.74 8.97
C GLN A 99 -1.19 -7.52 7.61
N LYS A 100 -0.47 -6.43 7.47
CA LYS A 100 0.18 -6.07 6.21
C LYS A 100 1.16 -7.12 5.71
N TYR A 101 1.86 -7.79 6.62
CA TYR A 101 2.84 -8.76 6.19
C TYR A 101 2.23 -9.92 5.42
N LYS A 102 0.99 -10.29 5.74
CA LYS A 102 0.30 -11.34 5.00
C LYS A 102 -0.11 -10.87 3.62
N LEU A 103 -0.53 -9.61 3.53
CA LEU A 103 -0.89 -9.02 2.25
C LEU A 103 0.35 -8.92 1.36
N ARG A 104 1.43 -8.49 1.93
CA ARG A 104 2.70 -8.33 1.23
C ARG A 104 3.27 -9.67 0.77
N GLN A 105 3.18 -10.67 1.62
CA GLN A 105 3.72 -11.99 1.37
C GLN A 105 3.25 -12.60 0.05
N THR A 106 1.98 -12.40 -0.27
CA THR A 106 1.39 -12.92 -1.50
C THR A 106 2.16 -12.47 -2.75
N TYR A 107 2.64 -11.24 -2.74
CA TYR A 107 3.34 -10.67 -3.89
C TYR A 107 4.82 -11.03 -3.93
N TRP A 108 5.40 -11.35 -2.77
CA TRP A 108 6.82 -11.63 -2.68
C TRP A 108 7.19 -13.10 -2.80
N GLU A 109 6.25 -14.00 -2.57
CA GLU A 109 6.52 -15.43 -2.62
C GLU A 109 7.12 -15.90 -3.93
N GLY A 110 6.55 -15.47 -5.05
CA GLY A 110 7.03 -15.87 -6.35
C GLY A 110 8.44 -15.40 -6.64
N ILE A 111 8.77 -14.22 -6.15
CA ILE A 111 10.09 -13.63 -6.36
C ILE A 111 11.13 -14.39 -5.57
N GLU A 112 10.83 -14.75 -4.34
CA GLU A 112 11.77 -15.49 -3.50
C GLU A 112 12.09 -16.84 -4.11
N ARG A 113 11.09 -17.51 -4.67
CA ARG A 113 11.30 -18.78 -5.32
C ARG A 113 12.12 -18.64 -6.59
N GLY A 114 11.93 -17.54 -7.30
CA GLY A 114 12.66 -17.28 -8.53
C GLY A 114 14.13 -17.02 -8.30
N VAL A 115 14.47 -16.49 -7.16
CA VAL A 115 15.87 -16.18 -6.82
C VAL A 115 16.66 -17.45 -6.54
N ASN A 116 16.01 -18.42 -6.00
CA ASN A 116 16.66 -19.68 -5.68
C ASN A 116 16.65 -20.64 -6.84
#